data_6ef75e6eb21636d9438e4ea74c461424
#
_entry.id   6ef75e6eb21636d9438e4ea74c461424
#
_cell.length_a   1.000
_cell.length_b   1.000
_cell.length_c   1.000
_cell.angle_alpha   90.00
_cell.angle_beta   90.00
_cell.angle_gamma   90.00
#
_symmetry.space_group_name_H-M   'P 1'
#
loop_
_entity.id
_entity.type
_entity.pdbx_description
1 polymer ?
#
loop_
_entity_poly.entity_id
_entity_poly.type
_entity_poly.pdbx_seq_one_letter_code
_entity_poly.pdbx_strand_id
1 'polypeptide(L)'
;MQPVDLIIFGASGDLSARKLFPALFQLDRANLLPTDFRIAAIARDNIDLGTFLSKLRARMSTAMGNNAPSDDEWQQYSRLFSYLNADFSRPTDFSIIKTWIDDQRVSLFYLATPPSLFAPICDYLSQENCLTGDCRIVLEKPIGENLDSSIVVNGTLAQYFSESSIYRIDHYLGKETVQNLLALRFANRFINSQWDQSCIDHIQITVAEVIGIEGR
;
A
#
# COMPACT_ATOMS: atom_id res chain seq x y z
N MET A 1 -0.44 20.31 -5.48
CA MET A 1 -0.25 19.22 -4.49
C MET A 1 1.21 19.21 -4.09
N GLN A 2 1.52 18.81 -2.85
CA GLN A 2 2.93 18.67 -2.44
C GLN A 2 3.60 17.51 -3.20
N PRO A 3 4.91 17.58 -3.47
CA PRO A 3 5.69 16.47 -3.99
C PRO A 3 5.63 15.25 -3.06
N VAL A 4 5.58 14.05 -3.62
CA VAL A 4 5.42 12.82 -2.84
C VAL A 4 6.46 11.78 -3.25
N ASP A 5 7.08 11.17 -2.26
CA ASP A 5 7.92 10.01 -2.35
C ASP A 5 7.17 8.80 -1.80
N LEU A 6 6.84 7.85 -2.65
CA LEU A 6 6.22 6.58 -2.23
C LEU A 6 7.30 5.50 -2.11
N ILE A 7 7.53 5.06 -0.88
CA ILE A 7 8.55 4.07 -0.54
C ILE A 7 7.85 2.72 -0.25
N ILE A 8 8.00 1.73 -1.14
CA ILE A 8 7.29 0.46 -1.08
C ILE A 8 8.23 -0.65 -0.61
N PHE A 9 8.01 -1.15 0.61
CA PHE A 9 8.68 -2.32 1.14
C PHE A 9 8.02 -3.60 0.65
N GLY A 10 8.78 -4.52 0.09
CA GLY A 10 8.27 -5.74 -0.51
C GLY A 10 7.82 -5.58 -1.96
N ALA A 11 8.49 -4.70 -2.71
CA ALA A 11 8.15 -4.35 -4.08
C ALA A 11 8.19 -5.54 -5.06
N SER A 12 9.04 -6.56 -4.84
CA SER A 12 9.07 -7.78 -5.66
C SER A 12 7.97 -8.78 -5.31
N GLY A 13 7.18 -8.52 -4.26
CA GLY A 13 6.11 -9.38 -3.78
C GLY A 13 4.92 -9.49 -4.75
N ASP A 14 4.08 -10.51 -4.52
CA ASP A 14 2.91 -10.78 -5.37
C ASP A 14 1.86 -9.67 -5.25
N LEU A 15 1.58 -9.20 -4.04
CA LEU A 15 0.65 -8.10 -3.78
C LEU A 15 1.05 -6.84 -4.56
N SER A 16 2.32 -6.44 -4.45
CA SER A 16 2.84 -5.24 -5.12
C SER A 16 2.68 -5.33 -6.64
N ALA A 17 3.08 -6.45 -7.24
CA ALA A 17 3.07 -6.61 -8.68
C ALA A 17 1.67 -6.81 -9.29
N ARG A 18 0.75 -7.46 -8.55
CA ARG A 18 -0.59 -7.80 -9.06
C ARG A 18 -1.69 -6.81 -8.67
N LYS A 19 -1.46 -6.00 -7.63
CA LYS A 19 -2.46 -5.08 -7.10
C LYS A 19 -1.96 -3.65 -6.99
N LEU A 20 -0.86 -3.42 -6.25
CA LEU A 20 -0.44 -2.06 -5.92
C LEU A 20 0.08 -1.30 -7.14
N PHE A 21 1.05 -1.85 -7.88
CA PHE A 21 1.58 -1.18 -9.07
C PHE A 21 0.54 -1.03 -10.20
N PRO A 22 -0.35 -2.01 -10.47
CA PRO A 22 -1.48 -1.80 -11.37
C PRO A 22 -2.41 -0.68 -10.94
N ALA A 23 -2.71 -0.55 -9.64
CA ALA A 23 -3.54 0.54 -9.12
C ALA A 23 -2.86 1.90 -9.29
N LEU A 24 -1.57 2.01 -8.94
CA LEU A 24 -0.78 3.22 -9.16
C LEU A 24 -0.71 3.62 -10.63
N PHE A 25 -0.55 2.65 -11.53
CA PHE A 25 -0.59 2.89 -12.97
C PHE A 25 -1.96 3.44 -13.43
N GLN A 26 -3.08 2.93 -12.90
CA GLN A 26 -4.40 3.48 -13.23
C GLN A 26 -4.57 4.92 -12.70
N LEU A 27 -4.01 5.23 -11.53
CA LEU A 27 -4.00 6.60 -11.01
C LEU A 27 -3.15 7.53 -11.87
N ASP A 28 -1.98 7.07 -12.32
CA ASP A 28 -1.11 7.81 -13.24
C ASP A 28 -1.82 8.09 -14.59
N ARG A 29 -2.40 7.04 -15.19
CA ARG A 29 -3.20 7.14 -16.44
C ARG A 29 -4.36 8.15 -16.30
N ALA A 30 -4.98 8.22 -15.13
CA ALA A 30 -6.07 9.14 -14.83
C ALA A 30 -5.60 10.54 -14.42
N ASN A 31 -4.29 10.82 -14.39
CA ASN A 31 -3.69 12.06 -13.90
C ASN A 31 -4.09 12.39 -12.44
N LEU A 32 -4.24 11.36 -11.59
CA LEU A 32 -4.61 11.49 -10.19
C LEU A 32 -3.41 11.43 -9.24
N LEU A 33 -2.23 11.07 -9.72
CA LEU A 33 -0.99 11.17 -8.95
C LEU A 33 -0.55 12.64 -8.84
N PRO A 34 0.16 13.02 -7.76
CA PRO A 34 0.80 14.33 -7.68
C PRO A 34 1.74 14.58 -8.86
N THR A 35 1.87 15.85 -9.28
CA THR A 35 2.68 16.23 -10.44
C THR A 35 4.16 15.83 -10.30
N ASP A 36 4.67 15.86 -9.07
CA ASP A 36 6.03 15.43 -8.73
C ASP A 36 5.94 14.23 -7.78
N PHE A 37 5.80 13.04 -8.38
CA PHE A 37 5.63 11.76 -7.70
C PHE A 37 6.78 10.82 -8.06
N ARG A 38 7.40 10.21 -7.05
CA ARG A 38 8.47 9.22 -7.24
C ARG A 38 8.16 7.95 -6.47
N ILE A 39 8.66 6.82 -6.96
CA ILE A 39 8.47 5.50 -6.35
C ILE A 39 9.83 4.88 -6.05
N ALA A 40 10.14 4.60 -4.78
CA ALA A 40 11.22 3.72 -4.39
C ALA A 40 10.67 2.30 -4.21
N ALA A 41 10.98 1.42 -5.13
CA ALA A 41 10.66 0.00 -5.05
C ALA A 41 11.77 -0.73 -4.27
N ILE A 42 11.47 -1.16 -3.01
CA ILE A 42 12.46 -1.79 -2.14
C ILE A 42 12.23 -3.29 -2.07
N ALA A 43 13.26 -4.06 -2.35
CA ALA A 43 13.26 -5.52 -2.22
C ALA A 43 14.67 -6.05 -1.97
N ARG A 44 14.76 -7.30 -1.49
CA ARG A 44 16.03 -7.95 -1.18
C ARG A 44 16.75 -8.56 -2.39
N ASP A 45 16.09 -8.61 -3.55
CA ASP A 45 16.68 -9.19 -4.75
C ASP A 45 17.79 -8.27 -5.26
N ASN A 46 19.01 -8.80 -5.41
CA ASN A 46 20.12 -8.02 -5.94
C ASN A 46 20.06 -8.00 -7.48
N ILE A 47 19.23 -7.10 -7.99
CA ILE A 47 19.00 -6.88 -9.43
C ILE A 47 19.06 -5.38 -9.73
N ASP A 48 19.31 -5.03 -11.00
CA ASP A 48 19.22 -3.64 -11.44
C ASP A 48 17.78 -3.19 -11.71
N LEU A 49 17.58 -1.88 -11.86
CA LEU A 49 16.28 -1.28 -12.15
C LEU A 49 15.66 -1.82 -13.45
N GLY A 50 16.44 -2.01 -14.49
CA GLY A 50 15.96 -2.52 -15.78
C GLY A 50 15.38 -3.93 -15.69
N THR A 51 16.09 -4.80 -14.96
CA THR A 51 15.63 -6.17 -14.66
C THR A 51 14.37 -6.16 -13.80
N PHE A 52 14.31 -5.31 -12.77
CA PHE A 52 13.10 -5.15 -11.95
C PHE A 52 11.91 -4.70 -12.80
N LEU A 53 12.06 -3.64 -13.61
CA LEU A 53 11.00 -3.11 -14.46
C LEU A 53 10.51 -4.11 -15.49
N SER A 54 11.41 -4.90 -16.08
CA SER A 54 11.05 -5.95 -17.03
C SER A 54 10.18 -7.03 -16.38
N LYS A 55 10.57 -7.50 -15.21
CA LYS A 55 9.80 -8.47 -14.41
C LYS A 55 8.44 -7.89 -14.00
N LEU A 56 8.43 -6.64 -13.52
CA LEU A 56 7.22 -5.94 -13.10
C LEU A 56 6.24 -5.82 -14.25
N ARG A 57 6.69 -5.36 -15.42
CA ARG A 57 5.85 -5.22 -16.62
C ARG A 57 5.19 -6.54 -17.01
N ALA A 58 5.94 -7.62 -17.05
CA ALA A 58 5.42 -8.94 -17.39
C ALA A 58 4.30 -9.38 -16.42
N ARG A 59 4.52 -9.18 -15.10
CA ARG A 59 3.53 -9.53 -14.06
C ARG A 59 2.29 -8.63 -14.12
N MET A 60 2.47 -7.32 -14.33
CA MET A 60 1.37 -6.37 -14.51
C MET A 60 0.55 -6.71 -15.75
N SER A 61 1.19 -7.01 -16.88
CA SER A 61 0.49 -7.39 -18.11
C SER A 61 -0.37 -8.64 -17.91
N THR A 62 0.14 -9.64 -17.19
CA THR A 62 -0.64 -10.83 -16.83
C THR A 62 -1.82 -10.50 -15.92
N ALA A 63 -1.62 -9.63 -14.93
CA ALA A 63 -2.66 -9.29 -13.95
C ALA A 63 -3.75 -8.38 -14.52
N MET A 64 -3.42 -7.50 -15.46
CA MET A 64 -4.32 -6.48 -16.03
C MET A 64 -4.97 -6.92 -17.36
N GLY A 65 -4.42 -7.92 -18.04
CA GLY A 65 -4.95 -8.41 -19.31
C GLY A 65 -5.08 -7.28 -20.35
N ASN A 66 -6.28 -7.06 -20.86
CA ASN A 66 -6.55 -6.03 -21.86
C ASN A 66 -6.34 -4.58 -21.39
N ASN A 67 -6.23 -4.36 -20.08
CA ASN A 67 -5.96 -3.05 -19.48
C ASN A 67 -4.47 -2.81 -19.19
N ALA A 68 -3.59 -3.71 -19.64
CA ALA A 68 -2.15 -3.57 -19.49
C ALA A 68 -1.62 -2.32 -20.20
N PRO A 69 -0.52 -1.71 -19.69
CA PRO A 69 0.05 -0.52 -20.30
C PRO A 69 0.58 -0.81 -21.71
N SER A 70 0.30 0.09 -22.65
CA SER A 70 0.98 0.16 -23.95
C SER A 70 2.48 0.47 -23.76
N ASP A 71 3.26 0.41 -24.84
CA ASP A 71 4.70 0.73 -24.75
C ASP A 71 4.95 2.17 -24.33
N ASP A 72 4.19 3.12 -24.86
CA ASP A 72 4.33 4.54 -24.53
C ASP A 72 3.92 4.84 -23.09
N GLU A 73 2.78 4.28 -22.63
CA GLU A 73 2.33 4.41 -21.25
C GLU A 73 3.33 3.78 -20.27
N TRP A 74 3.87 2.61 -20.62
CA TRP A 74 4.90 1.97 -19.82
C TRP A 74 6.17 2.81 -19.72
N GLN A 75 6.62 3.40 -20.82
CA GLN A 75 7.80 4.26 -20.84
C GLN A 75 7.62 5.48 -19.94
N GLN A 76 6.42 6.07 -19.88
CA GLN A 76 6.12 7.18 -18.99
C GLN A 76 6.08 6.72 -17.53
N TYR A 77 5.31 5.68 -17.24
CA TYR A 77 5.13 5.15 -15.89
C TYR A 77 6.43 4.65 -15.27
N SER A 78 7.28 3.97 -16.05
CA SER A 78 8.56 3.44 -15.57
C SER A 78 9.55 4.51 -15.11
N ARG A 79 9.41 5.76 -15.56
CA ARG A 79 10.26 6.90 -15.13
C ARG A 79 10.05 7.28 -13.67
N LEU A 80 8.92 6.89 -13.08
CA LEU A 80 8.61 7.16 -11.67
C LEU A 80 9.47 6.32 -10.72
N PHE A 81 10.10 5.24 -11.20
CA PHE A 81 10.69 4.21 -10.37
C PHE A 81 12.19 4.41 -10.12
N SER A 82 12.56 4.17 -8.88
CA SER A 82 13.89 3.78 -8.45
C SER A 82 13.83 2.40 -7.81
N TYR A 83 14.83 1.56 -7.99
CA TYR A 83 14.93 0.28 -7.31
C TYR A 83 16.03 0.35 -6.26
N LEU A 84 15.69 0.03 -5.02
CA LEU A 84 16.61 0.02 -3.90
C LEU A 84 16.73 -1.40 -3.36
N ASN A 85 17.92 -1.96 -3.39
CA ASN A 85 18.18 -3.27 -2.81
C ASN A 85 18.43 -3.13 -1.31
N ALA A 86 17.56 -3.71 -0.49
CA ALA A 86 17.67 -3.73 0.96
C ALA A 86 17.07 -5.00 1.57
N ASP A 87 17.80 -5.60 2.51
CA ASP A 87 17.30 -6.67 3.35
C ASP A 87 16.70 -6.07 4.63
N PHE A 88 15.41 -6.31 4.84
CA PHE A 88 14.67 -5.75 5.98
C PHE A 88 15.08 -6.31 7.35
N SER A 89 15.98 -7.30 7.38
CA SER A 89 16.60 -7.81 8.60
C SER A 89 17.92 -7.10 8.95
N ARG A 90 18.39 -6.19 8.09
CA ARG A 90 19.70 -5.51 8.24
C ARG A 90 19.51 -4.00 8.38
N PRO A 91 19.76 -3.42 9.57
CA PRO A 91 19.62 -1.97 9.78
C PRO A 91 20.44 -1.15 8.78
N THR A 92 21.68 -1.58 8.49
CA THR A 92 22.62 -0.84 7.63
C THR A 92 22.15 -0.65 6.19
N ASP A 93 21.25 -1.53 5.71
CA ASP A 93 20.72 -1.45 4.35
C ASP A 93 19.72 -0.27 4.20
N PHE A 94 19.22 0.28 5.32
CA PHE A 94 18.28 1.41 5.31
C PHE A 94 18.96 2.75 5.00
N SER A 95 20.28 2.84 5.07
CA SER A 95 21.04 4.05 4.69
C SER A 95 20.81 4.46 3.23
N ILE A 96 20.56 3.49 2.32
CA ILE A 96 20.22 3.78 0.93
C ILE A 96 18.87 4.50 0.82
N ILE A 97 17.92 4.19 1.72
CA ILE A 97 16.60 4.83 1.77
C ILE A 97 16.77 6.29 2.21
N LYS A 98 17.59 6.55 3.25
CA LYS A 98 17.89 7.92 3.70
C LYS A 98 18.53 8.74 2.58
N THR A 99 19.43 8.17 1.81
CA THR A 99 20.06 8.85 0.69
C THR A 99 19.06 9.20 -0.43
N TRP A 100 18.00 8.41 -0.60
CA TRP A 100 16.99 8.60 -1.65
C TRP A 100 15.87 9.56 -1.25
N ILE A 101 15.50 9.62 0.04
CA ILE A 101 14.44 10.49 0.57
C ILE A 101 14.88 11.95 0.47
N ASP A 102 13.91 12.80 0.13
CA ASP A 102 14.05 14.26 0.16
C ASP A 102 13.14 14.82 1.27
N ASP A 103 13.73 15.47 2.27
CA ASP A 103 13.03 16.01 3.45
C ASP A 103 12.03 17.14 3.10
N GLN A 104 12.06 17.68 1.87
CA GLN A 104 11.11 18.68 1.38
C GLN A 104 9.85 18.04 0.75
N ARG A 105 9.79 16.72 0.67
CA ARG A 105 8.73 15.94 0.07
C ARG A 105 7.97 15.16 1.14
N VAL A 106 6.72 14.81 0.86
CA VAL A 106 5.98 13.89 1.72
C VAL A 106 6.51 12.49 1.53
N SER A 107 7.03 11.86 2.57
CA SER A 107 7.48 10.47 2.55
C SER A 107 6.34 9.54 2.94
N LEU A 108 5.88 8.72 2.00
CA LEU A 108 4.81 7.74 2.21
C LEU A 108 5.40 6.33 2.21
N PHE A 109 5.55 5.73 3.39
CA PHE A 109 6.06 4.38 3.57
C PHE A 109 4.93 3.36 3.43
N TYR A 110 4.99 2.51 2.41
CA TYR A 110 4.00 1.47 2.19
C TYR A 110 4.57 0.09 2.52
N LEU A 111 4.02 -0.58 3.55
CA LEU A 111 4.49 -1.88 4.01
C LEU A 111 3.69 -3.01 3.32
N ALA A 112 4.16 -3.45 2.13
CA ALA A 112 3.66 -4.63 1.43
C ALA A 112 4.41 -5.90 1.87
N THR A 113 4.67 -6.01 3.17
CA THR A 113 5.45 -7.07 3.83
C THR A 113 4.59 -7.81 4.85
N PRO A 114 5.02 -8.99 5.32
CA PRO A 114 4.37 -9.65 6.45
C PRO A 114 4.37 -8.76 7.71
N PRO A 115 3.34 -8.85 8.56
CA PRO A 115 3.21 -8.04 9.79
C PRO A 115 4.39 -8.13 10.74
N SER A 116 5.09 -9.25 10.78
CA SER A 116 6.31 -9.47 11.58
C SER A 116 7.46 -8.53 11.23
N LEU A 117 7.43 -7.90 10.05
CA LEU A 117 8.44 -6.94 9.60
C LEU A 117 8.06 -5.48 9.88
N PHE A 118 6.83 -5.19 10.33
CA PHE A 118 6.39 -3.81 10.54
C PHE A 118 7.23 -3.10 11.61
N ALA A 119 7.40 -3.72 12.78
CA ALA A 119 8.20 -3.16 13.85
C ALA A 119 9.68 -3.00 13.46
N PRO A 120 10.39 -4.04 12.96
CA PRO A 120 11.77 -3.89 12.51
C PRO A 120 11.97 -2.79 11.46
N ILE A 121 11.07 -2.67 10.48
CA ILE A 121 11.16 -1.62 9.46
C ILE A 121 11.07 -0.23 10.08
N CYS A 122 10.09 -0.01 10.98
CA CYS A 122 9.95 1.28 11.66
C CYS A 122 11.17 1.63 12.52
N ASP A 123 11.68 0.64 13.26
CA ASP A 123 12.88 0.81 14.09
C ASP A 123 14.09 1.23 13.24
N TYR A 124 14.32 0.56 12.11
CA TYR A 124 15.47 0.85 11.24
C TYR A 124 15.31 2.16 10.47
N LEU A 125 14.09 2.51 10.04
CA LEU A 125 13.81 3.83 9.47
C LEU A 125 14.14 4.95 10.47
N SER A 126 13.82 4.74 11.76
CA SER A 126 14.13 5.69 12.81
C SER A 126 15.64 5.77 13.07
N GLN A 127 16.32 4.62 13.20
CA GLN A 127 17.78 4.55 13.44
C GLN A 127 18.58 5.25 12.36
N GLU A 128 18.18 5.10 11.10
CA GLU A 128 18.84 5.73 9.95
C GLU A 128 18.32 7.15 9.66
N ASN A 129 17.53 7.74 10.57
CA ASN A 129 16.96 9.08 10.42
C ASN A 129 16.17 9.28 9.10
N CYS A 130 15.42 8.25 8.67
CA CYS A 130 14.55 8.32 7.51
C CYS A 130 13.20 8.99 7.81
N LEU A 131 12.82 9.11 9.09
CA LEU A 131 11.55 9.67 9.53
C LEU A 131 11.67 11.18 9.77
N THR A 132 11.86 11.92 8.68
CA THR A 132 12.02 13.38 8.70
C THR A 132 10.89 14.04 7.90
N GLY A 133 10.53 15.28 8.25
CA GLY A 133 9.48 16.03 7.54
C GLY A 133 8.08 15.44 7.73
N ASP A 134 7.25 15.48 6.67
CA ASP A 134 5.89 14.89 6.64
C ASP A 134 6.00 13.41 6.26
N CYS A 135 6.07 12.55 7.28
CA CYS A 135 6.16 11.11 7.12
C CYS A 135 4.82 10.45 7.42
N ARG A 136 4.39 9.56 6.52
CA ARG A 136 3.15 8.79 6.65
C ARG A 136 3.44 7.32 6.39
N ILE A 137 2.65 6.44 7.03
CA ILE A 137 2.81 5.00 6.88
C ILE A 137 1.50 4.34 6.49
N VAL A 138 1.57 3.40 5.55
CA VAL A 138 0.45 2.60 5.06
C VAL A 138 0.72 1.14 5.34
N LEU A 139 -0.24 0.47 5.96
CA LEU A 139 -0.17 -0.94 6.32
C LEU A 139 -1.34 -1.71 5.72
N GLU A 140 -1.04 -2.91 5.27
CA GLU A 140 -2.03 -3.88 4.83
C GLU A 140 -2.49 -4.78 5.99
N LYS A 141 -3.70 -5.27 5.93
CA LYS A 141 -4.16 -6.33 6.83
C LYS A 141 -3.46 -7.68 6.50
N PRO A 142 -3.25 -8.51 7.53
CA PRO A 142 -3.66 -8.37 8.95
C PRO A 142 -2.72 -7.45 9.75
N ILE A 143 -3.30 -6.67 10.68
CA ILE A 143 -2.54 -5.86 11.64
C ILE A 143 -2.32 -6.70 12.90
N GLY A 144 -1.49 -7.73 12.79
CA GLY A 144 -1.32 -8.75 13.82
C GLY A 144 -2.21 -9.99 13.60
N GLU A 145 -1.89 -11.09 14.27
CA GLU A 145 -2.59 -12.38 14.17
C GLU A 145 -3.72 -12.49 15.21
N ASN A 146 -3.63 -11.74 16.31
CA ASN A 146 -4.56 -11.70 17.42
C ASN A 146 -4.53 -10.31 18.07
N LEU A 147 -5.33 -10.12 19.12
CA LEU A 147 -5.44 -8.84 19.83
C LEU A 147 -4.08 -8.40 20.40
N ASP A 148 -3.34 -9.28 21.05
CA ASP A 148 -2.07 -8.94 21.69
C ASP A 148 -1.03 -8.49 20.67
N SER A 149 -0.86 -9.23 19.58
CA SER A 149 0.06 -8.85 18.48
C SER A 149 -0.38 -7.57 17.80
N SER A 150 -1.69 -7.33 17.66
CA SER A 150 -2.23 -6.07 17.12
C SER A 150 -1.91 -4.88 18.04
N ILE A 151 -2.03 -5.04 19.36
CA ILE A 151 -1.65 -4.01 20.35
C ILE A 151 -0.16 -3.69 20.21
N VAL A 152 0.70 -4.72 20.11
CA VAL A 152 2.15 -4.54 19.95
C VAL A 152 2.46 -3.75 18.67
N VAL A 153 1.91 -4.15 17.53
CA VAL A 153 2.13 -3.44 16.26
C VAL A 153 1.68 -1.98 16.35
N ASN A 154 0.48 -1.72 16.87
CA ASN A 154 -0.03 -0.35 17.01
C ASN A 154 0.81 0.46 18.00
N GLY A 155 1.26 -0.15 19.09
CA GLY A 155 2.14 0.50 20.07
C GLY A 155 3.51 0.87 19.47
N THR A 156 4.08 0.02 18.63
CA THR A 156 5.32 0.34 17.90
C THR A 156 5.11 1.49 16.93
N LEU A 157 4.06 1.45 16.12
CA LEU A 157 3.77 2.53 15.16
C LEU A 157 3.58 3.88 15.86
N ALA A 158 2.89 3.91 17.00
CA ALA A 158 2.64 5.12 17.77
C ALA A 158 3.90 5.77 18.36
N GLN A 159 5.03 5.05 18.41
CA GLN A 159 6.32 5.61 18.82
C GLN A 159 6.93 6.49 17.72
N TYR A 160 6.63 6.22 16.46
CA TYR A 160 7.25 6.85 15.29
C TYR A 160 6.32 7.75 14.50
N PHE A 161 5.00 7.48 14.53
CA PHE A 161 4.02 8.17 13.71
C PHE A 161 2.84 8.65 14.58
N SER A 162 2.32 9.83 14.28
CA SER A 162 1.03 10.27 14.82
C SER A 162 -0.11 9.43 14.22
N GLU A 163 -1.20 9.25 14.94
CA GLU A 163 -2.35 8.47 14.44
C GLU A 163 -2.90 9.02 13.11
N SER A 164 -2.85 10.33 12.92
CA SER A 164 -3.25 10.98 11.67
C SER A 164 -2.35 10.67 10.47
N SER A 165 -1.14 10.13 10.72
CA SER A 165 -0.16 9.73 9.70
C SER A 165 -0.13 8.22 9.46
N ILE A 166 -0.97 7.43 10.17
CA ILE A 166 -1.04 5.98 10.04
C ILE A 166 -2.28 5.58 9.26
N TYR A 167 -2.10 4.94 8.11
CA TYR A 167 -3.17 4.47 7.24
C TYR A 167 -3.23 2.93 7.25
N ARG A 168 -4.30 2.37 7.79
CA ARG A 168 -4.56 0.93 7.83
C ARG A 168 -5.55 0.58 6.74
N ILE A 169 -5.08 -0.11 5.70
CA ILE A 169 -5.91 -0.45 4.54
C ILE A 169 -6.81 -1.63 4.87
N ASP A 170 -8.12 -1.44 4.68
CA ASP A 170 -9.10 -2.50 4.60
C ASP A 170 -9.72 -2.52 3.21
N HIS A 171 -9.31 -3.49 2.39
CA HIS A 171 -9.78 -3.60 1.02
C HIS A 171 -11.30 -3.87 0.91
N TYR A 172 -11.95 -4.38 1.97
CA TYR A 172 -13.41 -4.53 2.00
C TYR A 172 -14.13 -3.19 1.98
N LEU A 173 -13.58 -2.17 2.64
CA LEU A 173 -14.14 -0.82 2.62
C LEU A 173 -14.02 -0.15 1.24
N GLY A 174 -13.13 -0.62 0.39
CA GLY A 174 -12.99 -0.18 -1.01
C GLY A 174 -13.85 -0.93 -2.00
N LYS A 175 -14.54 -2.01 -1.61
CA LYS A 175 -15.42 -2.76 -2.52
C LYS A 175 -16.66 -1.93 -2.85
N GLU A 176 -17.02 -1.86 -4.13
CA GLU A 176 -18.16 -1.08 -4.62
C GLU A 176 -19.47 -1.45 -3.91
N THR A 177 -19.72 -2.74 -3.67
CA THR A 177 -20.89 -3.20 -2.94
C THR A 177 -20.99 -2.68 -1.51
N VAL A 178 -19.85 -2.53 -0.81
CA VAL A 178 -19.79 -1.98 0.54
C VAL A 178 -20.01 -0.46 0.51
N GLN A 179 -19.36 0.24 -0.43
CA GLN A 179 -19.56 1.67 -0.64
C GLN A 179 -21.02 1.98 -1.00
N ASN A 180 -21.62 1.18 -1.87
CA ASN A 180 -23.04 1.32 -2.26
C ASN A 180 -23.98 1.13 -1.08
N LEU A 181 -23.67 0.24 -0.12
CA LEU A 181 -24.47 0.08 1.08
C LEU A 181 -24.46 1.33 1.96
N LEU A 182 -23.30 1.97 2.11
CA LEU A 182 -23.20 3.24 2.85
C LEU A 182 -23.98 4.34 2.15
N ALA A 183 -23.84 4.47 0.83
CA ALA A 183 -24.60 5.42 0.03
C ALA A 183 -26.11 5.15 0.10
N LEU A 184 -26.53 3.90 -0.03
CA LEU A 184 -27.95 3.50 0.07
C LEU A 184 -28.56 3.92 1.41
N ARG A 185 -27.87 3.65 2.51
CA ARG A 185 -28.34 3.97 3.84
C ARG A 185 -28.35 5.48 4.11
N PHE A 186 -27.21 6.15 3.94
CA PHE A 186 -27.02 7.52 4.41
C PHE A 186 -27.48 8.60 3.42
N ALA A 187 -27.51 8.30 2.11
CA ALA A 187 -28.05 9.20 1.11
C ALA A 187 -29.59 9.10 0.98
N ASN A 188 -30.21 8.08 1.57
CA ASN A 188 -31.66 7.87 1.50
C ASN A 188 -32.30 7.95 2.89
N ARG A 189 -32.89 9.09 3.19
CA ARG A 189 -33.52 9.35 4.49
C ARG A 189 -34.64 8.31 4.83
N PHE A 190 -35.38 7.87 3.85
CA PHE A 190 -36.42 6.84 4.02
C PHE A 190 -35.82 5.51 4.48
N ILE A 191 -34.75 5.04 3.82
CA ILE A 191 -34.10 3.78 4.18
C ILE A 191 -33.39 3.90 5.53
N ASN A 192 -32.71 5.02 5.78
CA ASN A 192 -32.01 5.23 7.04
C ASN A 192 -32.94 5.24 8.26
N SER A 193 -34.19 5.76 8.09
CA SER A 193 -35.16 5.79 9.17
C SER A 193 -35.73 4.41 9.54
N GLN A 194 -35.58 3.43 8.65
CA GLN A 194 -36.04 2.05 8.86
C GLN A 194 -34.88 1.09 9.18
N TRP A 195 -33.65 1.63 9.34
CA TRP A 195 -32.46 0.80 9.58
C TRP A 195 -32.25 0.56 11.07
N ASP A 196 -33.25 -0.08 11.69
CA ASP A 196 -33.25 -0.42 13.10
C ASP A 196 -33.94 -1.77 13.37
N GLN A 197 -33.90 -2.21 14.61
CA GLN A 197 -34.46 -3.51 15.04
C GLN A 197 -36.01 -3.66 14.90
N SER A 198 -36.74 -2.57 14.67
CA SER A 198 -38.17 -2.64 14.47
C SER A 198 -38.56 -3.02 13.04
N CYS A 199 -37.64 -2.75 12.09
CA CYS A 199 -37.85 -2.98 10.66
C CYS A 199 -36.97 -4.10 10.08
N ILE A 200 -35.81 -4.38 10.72
CA ILE A 200 -34.87 -5.39 10.27
C ILE A 200 -34.85 -6.58 11.21
N ASP A 201 -35.26 -7.72 10.69
CA ASP A 201 -35.28 -8.97 11.45
C ASP A 201 -33.86 -9.52 11.65
N HIS A 202 -33.08 -9.61 10.55
CA HIS A 202 -31.69 -10.06 10.62
C HIS A 202 -30.87 -9.53 9.47
N ILE A 203 -29.52 -9.56 9.63
CA ILE A 203 -28.55 -9.23 8.59
C ILE A 203 -27.71 -10.48 8.33
N GLN A 204 -27.67 -10.92 7.07
CA GLN A 204 -26.82 -12.01 6.63
C GLN A 204 -25.65 -11.44 5.80
N ILE A 205 -24.42 -11.74 6.23
CA ILE A 205 -23.20 -11.34 5.51
C ILE A 205 -22.56 -12.61 4.95
N THR A 206 -22.49 -12.70 3.61
CA THR A 206 -21.84 -13.82 2.92
C THR A 206 -20.57 -13.31 2.24
N VAL A 207 -19.43 -13.90 2.56
CA VAL A 207 -18.15 -13.64 1.91
C VAL A 207 -17.74 -14.86 1.13
N ALA A 208 -17.87 -14.79 -0.20
CA ALA A 208 -17.45 -15.85 -1.10
C ALA A 208 -16.38 -15.29 -2.04
N GLU A 209 -15.24 -15.97 -2.13
CA GLU A 209 -14.15 -15.60 -3.04
C GLU A 209 -13.86 -16.74 -4.02
N VAL A 210 -13.59 -16.38 -5.28
CA VAL A 210 -13.29 -17.35 -6.36
C VAL A 210 -11.86 -17.88 -6.26
N ILE A 211 -10.97 -17.12 -5.61
CA ILE A 211 -9.55 -17.49 -5.46
C ILE A 211 -9.39 -18.23 -4.14
N GLY A 212 -8.92 -19.49 -4.20
CA GLY A 212 -8.56 -20.28 -3.03
C GLY A 212 -7.33 -19.73 -2.30
N ILE A 213 -6.98 -20.40 -1.19
CA ILE A 213 -5.81 -20.04 -0.36
C ILE A 213 -4.48 -20.54 -0.94
N GLU A 214 -4.51 -21.25 -2.06
CA GLU A 214 -3.32 -21.77 -2.73
C GLU A 214 -2.45 -20.61 -3.26
N GLY A 215 -1.23 -20.50 -2.70
CA GLY A 215 -0.26 -19.46 -3.09
C GLY A 215 -0.18 -18.24 -2.17
N ARG A 216 -0.78 -18.34 -0.96
CA ARG A 216 -0.60 -17.34 0.11
C ARG A 216 0.46 -17.76 1.12
#